data_c8fcfceaf280fb6131013d0542c7f1e4
#
_entry.id   c8fcfceaf280fb6131013d0542c7f1e4
#
_cell.length_a   1.000
_cell.length_b   1.000
_cell.length_c   1.000
_cell.angle_alpha   90.00
_cell.angle_beta   90.00
_cell.angle_gamma   90.00
#
_symmetry.space_group_name_H-M   'P 1'
#
loop_
_entity.id
_entity.type
_entity.pdbx_description
1 polymer ?
#
loop_
_entity_poly.entity_id
_entity_poly.type
_entity_poly.pdbx_seq_one_letter_code
_entity_poly.pdbx_strand_id
1 'polypeptide(L)'
;MNDSRLFFMCKYDMIMKSIAVLLTVFNRKEKTLECLERLYRLLPMDGYQVEVYLTDDGCTDGTPEAVAEKFPQVNVIHGEGDLFWNRGMWTAWDTAAKAKDYDFYLWLNDDTFVYDNMLKVLTEAAKGTKEEAIIVGATESSDHSSVTYGGRVKGGIVPKPNGKLIPVDYFNGNIVLIPQSAYHILGNLDYYFTHSKGDFDYGMRAKKAGVAMYQAGEVLGECDAHATFDKWCNPDVPFSKRWKMMHKPNGMPPKETFHLERRHKGLVMACVHFVSIHLRCFFPVFWLKRDKG
;
A
#
# COMPACT_ATOMS: atom_id res chain seq x y z
N MET A 1 -6.96 -7.98 -64.50
CA MET A 1 -7.44 -6.74 -63.88
C MET A 1 -7.86 -7.08 -62.45
N ASN A 2 -6.94 -6.78 -61.60
CA ASN A 2 -7.01 -6.22 -60.27
C ASN A 2 -8.27 -6.49 -59.46
N ASP A 3 -8.11 -7.38 -58.48
CA ASP A 3 -8.87 -7.28 -57.26
C ASP A 3 -7.99 -7.57 -56.04
N SER A 4 -7.02 -6.69 -55.87
CA SER A 4 -6.11 -6.60 -54.75
C SER A 4 -6.45 -5.32 -53.98
N ARG A 5 -7.53 -5.33 -53.19
CA ARG A 5 -7.80 -4.32 -52.16
C ARG A 5 -9.06 -4.72 -51.39
N LEU A 6 -8.83 -5.46 -50.28
CA LEU A 6 -9.63 -5.36 -49.05
C LEU A 6 -9.06 -6.31 -48.01
N PHE A 7 -7.72 -6.22 -47.78
CA PHE A 7 -7.19 -6.53 -46.48
C PHE A 7 -7.47 -5.32 -45.59
N PHE A 8 -8.71 -5.08 -45.28
CA PHE A 8 -9.07 -4.18 -44.20
C PHE A 8 -8.66 -4.90 -42.90
N MET A 9 -7.57 -4.41 -42.35
CA MET A 9 -7.20 -4.61 -40.99
C MET A 9 -8.45 -4.41 -40.10
N CYS A 10 -8.99 -5.53 -39.65
CA CYS A 10 -9.79 -5.53 -38.42
C CYS A 10 -8.78 -5.22 -37.31
N LYS A 11 -8.48 -3.92 -37.09
CA LYS A 11 -7.97 -3.45 -35.85
C LYS A 11 -9.05 -3.82 -34.83
N TYR A 12 -8.90 -4.95 -34.17
CA TYR A 12 -9.50 -5.10 -32.86
C TYR A 12 -9.00 -3.88 -32.09
N ASP A 13 -9.87 -2.92 -31.83
CA ASP A 13 -9.66 -1.94 -30.78
C ASP A 13 -9.50 -2.78 -29.51
N MET A 14 -8.25 -3.12 -29.18
CA MET A 14 -7.96 -3.72 -27.88
C MET A 14 -8.39 -2.68 -26.86
N ILE A 15 -9.50 -2.97 -26.19
CA ILE A 15 -9.97 -2.11 -25.09
C ILE A 15 -8.84 -2.05 -24.09
N MET A 16 -8.14 -0.92 -24.06
CA MET A 16 -7.05 -0.69 -23.12
C MET A 16 -7.65 -0.59 -21.71
N LYS A 17 -7.16 -1.42 -20.80
CA LYS A 17 -7.52 -1.32 -19.38
C LYS A 17 -6.80 -0.16 -18.74
N SER A 18 -7.43 0.44 -17.74
CA SER A 18 -6.91 1.61 -17.05
C SER A 18 -6.45 1.27 -15.64
N ILE A 19 -5.27 1.79 -15.27
CA ILE A 19 -4.69 1.65 -13.93
C ILE A 19 -4.42 3.04 -13.37
N ALA A 20 -5.01 3.37 -12.21
CA ALA A 20 -4.59 4.52 -11.42
C ALA A 20 -3.53 4.07 -10.39
N VAL A 21 -2.32 4.57 -10.52
CA VAL A 21 -1.26 4.38 -9.51
C VAL A 21 -1.38 5.48 -8.46
N LEU A 22 -1.47 5.09 -7.21
CA LEU A 22 -1.75 5.98 -6.08
C LEU A 22 -0.53 6.03 -5.15
N LEU A 23 -0.01 7.23 -4.92
CA LEU A 23 1.12 7.49 -4.03
C LEU A 23 0.80 8.63 -3.07
N THR A 24 1.53 8.67 -1.95
CA THR A 24 1.60 9.83 -1.07
C THR A 24 3.04 10.04 -0.61
N VAL A 25 3.45 11.29 -0.48
CA VAL A 25 4.82 11.69 -0.13
C VAL A 25 4.84 12.79 0.92
N PHE A 26 5.86 12.74 1.79
CA PHE A 26 6.20 13.82 2.72
C PHE A 26 7.72 13.90 2.91
N ASN A 27 8.37 14.94 2.32
CA ASN A 27 9.80 15.23 2.46
C ASN A 27 10.72 14.03 2.17
N ARG A 28 10.59 13.42 0.96
CA ARG A 28 11.37 12.26 0.50
C ARG A 28 11.77 12.39 -0.98
N LYS A 29 12.23 13.56 -1.39
CA LYS A 29 12.48 13.92 -2.79
C LYS A 29 13.21 12.83 -3.58
N GLU A 30 14.39 12.40 -3.10
CA GLU A 30 15.23 11.45 -3.83
C GLU A 30 14.53 10.09 -3.99
N LYS A 31 13.90 9.59 -2.92
CA LYS A 31 13.18 8.31 -2.95
C LYS A 31 11.98 8.36 -3.89
N THR A 32 11.19 9.43 -3.80
CA THR A 32 10.01 9.63 -4.65
C THR A 32 10.40 9.69 -6.12
N LEU A 33 11.46 10.42 -6.47
CA LEU A 33 11.94 10.50 -7.85
C LEU A 33 12.43 9.13 -8.33
N GLU A 34 13.19 8.38 -7.52
CA GLU A 34 13.63 7.04 -7.87
C GLU A 34 12.47 6.06 -8.04
N CYS A 35 11.48 6.09 -7.13
CA CYS A 35 10.27 5.28 -7.23
C CYS A 35 9.53 5.55 -8.55
N LEU A 36 9.32 6.83 -8.90
CA LEU A 36 8.68 7.21 -10.16
C LEU A 36 9.53 6.83 -11.37
N GLU A 37 10.86 6.99 -11.33
CA GLU A 37 11.74 6.55 -12.40
C GLU A 37 11.62 5.05 -12.68
N ARG A 38 11.62 4.24 -11.62
CA ARG A 38 11.47 2.79 -11.75
C ARG A 38 10.08 2.43 -12.28
N LEU A 39 9.02 3.10 -11.82
CA LEU A 39 7.67 2.90 -12.34
C LEU A 39 7.56 3.27 -13.83
N TYR A 40 8.07 4.44 -14.22
CA TYR A 40 7.96 4.91 -15.60
C TYR A 40 8.82 4.13 -16.59
N ARG A 41 9.87 3.43 -16.14
CA ARG A 41 10.61 2.46 -16.98
C ARG A 41 9.78 1.26 -17.39
N LEU A 42 8.69 0.95 -16.66
CA LEU A 42 7.77 -0.13 -17.02
C LEU A 42 6.73 0.29 -18.06
N LEU A 43 6.71 1.57 -18.44
CA LEU A 43 5.73 2.14 -19.35
C LEU A 43 6.36 2.51 -20.70
N PRO A 44 5.62 2.46 -21.82
CA PRO A 44 4.23 2.00 -21.91
C PRO A 44 4.08 0.50 -21.71
N MET A 45 2.93 0.08 -21.18
CA MET A 45 2.56 -1.33 -21.02
C MET A 45 1.44 -1.71 -21.99
N ASP A 46 1.67 -2.74 -22.80
CA ASP A 46 0.71 -3.19 -23.81
C ASP A 46 -0.64 -3.57 -23.19
N GLY A 47 -1.71 -2.99 -23.74
CA GLY A 47 -3.08 -3.22 -23.29
C GLY A 47 -3.49 -2.46 -22.04
N TYR A 48 -2.62 -1.57 -21.50
CA TYR A 48 -2.92 -0.79 -20.31
C TYR A 48 -2.58 0.69 -20.47
N GLN A 49 -3.47 1.55 -20.02
CA GLN A 49 -3.23 2.98 -19.79
C GLN A 49 -2.98 3.19 -18.30
N VAL A 50 -1.84 3.77 -17.95
CA VAL A 50 -1.43 4.01 -16.56
C VAL A 50 -1.40 5.50 -16.30
N GLU A 51 -2.10 5.93 -15.25
CA GLU A 51 -2.13 7.31 -14.77
C GLU A 51 -1.67 7.33 -13.30
N VAL A 52 -0.90 8.34 -12.92
CA VAL A 52 -0.31 8.44 -11.58
C VAL A 52 -0.93 9.60 -10.83
N TYR A 53 -1.37 9.35 -9.60
CA TYR A 53 -1.91 10.32 -8.65
C TYR A 53 -1.03 10.32 -7.40
N LEU A 54 -0.40 11.45 -7.12
CA LEU A 54 0.53 11.61 -6.01
C LEU A 54 0.03 12.72 -5.08
N THR A 55 -0.29 12.36 -3.85
CA THR A 55 -0.57 13.34 -2.79
C THR A 55 0.75 13.84 -2.21
N ASP A 56 1.06 15.09 -2.45
CA ASP A 56 2.07 15.86 -1.74
C ASP A 56 1.49 16.34 -0.41
N ASP A 57 1.90 15.75 0.70
CA ASP A 57 1.40 16.12 2.04
C ASP A 57 2.18 17.29 2.63
N GLY A 58 2.29 18.39 1.88
CA GLY A 58 2.95 19.62 2.33
C GLY A 58 4.47 19.51 2.41
N CYS A 59 5.11 18.94 1.39
CA CYS A 59 6.56 18.84 1.29
C CYS A 59 7.22 20.23 1.26
N THR A 60 8.37 20.35 1.93
CA THR A 60 9.20 21.56 2.00
C THR A 60 10.61 21.36 1.44
N ASP A 61 10.90 20.17 0.92
CA ASP A 61 12.20 19.76 0.38
C ASP A 61 12.31 19.91 -1.14
N GLY A 62 11.29 20.50 -1.79
CA GLY A 62 11.22 20.66 -3.24
C GLY A 62 10.81 19.38 -3.99
N THR A 63 10.16 18.43 -3.30
CA THR A 63 9.63 17.20 -3.94
C THR A 63 8.61 17.50 -5.03
N PRO A 64 7.51 18.29 -4.80
CA PRO A 64 6.49 18.50 -5.80
C PRO A 64 7.00 19.23 -7.04
N GLU A 65 7.89 20.20 -6.87
CA GLU A 65 8.51 20.91 -7.99
C GLU A 65 9.37 19.97 -8.85
N ALA A 66 10.17 19.11 -8.21
CA ALA A 66 11.01 18.15 -8.91
C ALA A 66 10.18 17.07 -9.62
N VAL A 67 9.06 16.65 -9.04
CA VAL A 67 8.12 15.73 -9.70
C VAL A 67 7.47 16.41 -10.91
N ALA A 68 7.00 17.65 -10.77
CA ALA A 68 6.37 18.39 -11.87
C ALA A 68 7.36 18.65 -13.02
N GLU A 69 8.63 18.90 -12.73
CA GLU A 69 9.68 19.09 -13.73
C GLU A 69 9.99 17.79 -14.49
N LYS A 70 10.19 16.69 -13.76
CA LYS A 70 10.68 15.42 -14.33
C LYS A 70 9.57 14.52 -14.85
N PHE A 71 8.39 14.58 -14.25
CA PHE A 71 7.21 13.75 -14.55
C PHE A 71 5.95 14.62 -14.68
N PRO A 72 5.86 15.52 -15.68
CA PRO A 72 4.75 16.47 -15.82
C PRO A 72 3.38 15.80 -16.03
N GLN A 73 3.36 14.49 -16.33
CA GLN A 73 2.14 13.69 -16.49
C GLN A 73 1.59 13.16 -15.15
N VAL A 74 2.30 13.35 -14.01
CA VAL A 74 1.82 12.96 -12.69
C VAL A 74 0.77 13.98 -12.21
N ASN A 75 -0.38 13.47 -11.77
CA ASN A 75 -1.40 14.30 -11.13
C ASN A 75 -0.98 14.55 -9.66
N VAL A 76 -0.40 15.70 -9.39
CA VAL A 76 0.01 16.09 -8.04
C VAL A 76 -1.17 16.74 -7.32
N ILE A 77 -1.49 16.25 -6.11
CA ILE A 77 -2.55 16.75 -5.24
C ILE A 77 -1.88 17.32 -3.98
N HIS A 78 -2.14 18.58 -3.63
CA HIS A 78 -1.50 19.23 -2.49
C HIS A 78 -2.32 19.05 -1.21
N GLY A 79 -1.65 18.60 -0.15
CA GLY A 79 -2.12 18.53 1.23
C GLY A 79 -1.44 19.59 2.11
N GLU A 80 -1.79 19.61 3.39
CA GLU A 80 -1.34 20.64 4.35
C GLU A 80 -0.30 20.12 5.35
N GLY A 81 0.19 18.88 5.21
CA GLY A 81 1.24 18.30 6.07
C GLY A 81 0.73 17.49 7.27
N ASP A 82 -0.56 17.13 7.28
CA ASP A 82 -1.20 16.37 8.36
C ASP A 82 -1.98 15.13 7.90
N LEU A 83 -1.87 14.78 6.62
CA LEU A 83 -2.55 13.63 6.05
C LEU A 83 -1.86 12.32 6.43
N PHE A 84 -0.54 12.29 6.47
CA PHE A 84 0.25 11.08 6.61
C PHE A 84 -0.10 10.03 5.53
N TRP A 85 0.33 8.75 5.73
CA TRP A 85 0.18 7.75 4.70
C TRP A 85 -1.28 7.43 4.35
N ASN A 86 -2.09 7.09 5.35
CA ASN A 86 -3.45 6.60 5.07
C ASN A 86 -4.36 7.65 4.45
N ARG A 87 -4.36 8.87 5.00
CA ARG A 87 -5.19 9.96 4.48
C ARG A 87 -4.64 10.50 3.16
N GLY A 88 -3.31 10.54 3.00
CA GLY A 88 -2.69 10.90 1.73
C GLY A 88 -3.06 9.91 0.62
N MET A 89 -2.98 8.61 0.88
CA MET A 89 -3.45 7.56 -0.03
C MET A 89 -4.94 7.63 -0.30
N TRP A 90 -5.75 7.91 0.75
CA TRP A 90 -7.19 8.15 0.60
C TRP A 90 -7.45 9.30 -0.37
N THR A 91 -6.72 10.41 -0.23
CA THR A 91 -6.87 11.62 -1.06
C THR A 91 -6.49 11.34 -2.52
N ALA A 92 -5.37 10.64 -2.77
CA ALA A 92 -5.00 10.22 -4.12
C ALA A 92 -6.08 9.34 -4.74
N TRP A 93 -6.59 8.39 -3.98
CA TRP A 93 -7.63 7.46 -4.46
C TRP A 93 -8.96 8.14 -4.72
N ASP A 94 -9.42 8.98 -3.81
CA ASP A 94 -10.66 9.76 -3.96
C ASP A 94 -10.61 10.66 -5.22
N THR A 95 -9.45 11.29 -5.45
CA THR A 95 -9.22 12.12 -6.64
C THR A 95 -9.25 11.29 -7.91
N ALA A 96 -8.55 10.15 -7.95
CA ALA A 96 -8.53 9.26 -9.10
C ALA A 96 -9.94 8.70 -9.40
N ALA A 97 -10.64 8.20 -8.38
CA ALA A 97 -11.97 7.62 -8.53
C ALA A 97 -13.04 8.63 -8.96
N LYS A 98 -12.87 9.91 -8.63
CA LYS A 98 -13.73 11.00 -9.13
C LYS A 98 -13.43 11.38 -10.57
N ALA A 99 -12.18 11.23 -11.00
CA ALA A 99 -11.79 11.54 -12.37
C ALA A 99 -12.27 10.47 -13.35
N LYS A 100 -12.17 9.19 -12.99
CA LYS A 100 -12.54 8.06 -13.84
C LYS A 100 -12.75 6.80 -13.00
N ASP A 101 -13.66 5.92 -13.40
CA ASP A 101 -13.81 4.59 -12.86
C ASP A 101 -12.77 3.65 -13.49
N TYR A 102 -11.61 3.54 -12.84
CA TYR A 102 -10.48 2.75 -13.33
C TYR A 102 -10.74 1.26 -13.20
N ASP A 103 -10.21 0.45 -14.16
CA ASP A 103 -10.26 -1.01 -14.07
C ASP A 103 -9.46 -1.53 -12.88
N PHE A 104 -8.36 -0.81 -12.52
CA PHE A 104 -7.52 -1.12 -11.39
C PHE A 104 -7.02 0.12 -10.67
N TYR A 105 -6.82 0.00 -9.37
CA TYR A 105 -6.10 0.94 -8.52
C TYR A 105 -4.85 0.25 -7.98
N LEU A 106 -3.68 0.82 -8.20
CA LEU A 106 -2.41 0.31 -7.70
C LEU A 106 -1.89 1.21 -6.58
N TRP A 107 -1.89 0.71 -5.34
CA TRP A 107 -1.16 1.39 -4.28
C TRP A 107 0.33 1.15 -4.45
N LEU A 108 1.11 2.22 -4.34
CA LEU A 108 2.56 2.18 -4.40
C LEU A 108 3.14 3.17 -3.39
N ASN A 109 3.98 2.70 -2.47
CA ASN A 109 4.68 3.60 -1.57
C ASN A 109 5.82 4.31 -2.29
N ASP A 110 6.05 5.58 -1.94
CA ASP A 110 7.08 6.45 -2.50
C ASP A 110 8.52 6.02 -2.19
N ASP A 111 8.70 5.05 -1.28
CA ASP A 111 9.97 4.44 -0.89
C ASP A 111 10.06 2.94 -1.24
N THR A 112 9.22 2.49 -2.15
CA THR A 112 9.23 1.13 -2.69
C THR A 112 9.78 1.14 -4.11
N PHE A 113 10.92 0.48 -4.31
CA PHE A 113 11.65 0.46 -5.56
C PHE A 113 11.30 -0.79 -6.37
N VAL A 114 10.36 -0.63 -7.29
CA VAL A 114 9.77 -1.73 -8.05
C VAL A 114 10.77 -2.37 -9.02
N TYR A 115 10.59 -3.68 -9.29
CA TYR A 115 11.34 -4.43 -10.29
C TYR A 115 10.68 -4.37 -11.66
N ASP A 116 11.44 -4.68 -12.71
CA ASP A 116 11.02 -4.53 -14.12
C ASP A 116 9.82 -5.41 -14.50
N ASN A 117 9.57 -6.49 -13.76
CA ASN A 117 8.43 -7.39 -13.98
C ASN A 117 7.18 -7.05 -13.17
N MET A 118 7.19 -6.02 -12.30
CA MET A 118 6.14 -5.77 -11.31
C MET A 118 4.75 -5.65 -11.93
N LEU A 119 4.55 -4.75 -12.87
CA LEU A 119 3.23 -4.54 -13.51
C LEU A 119 2.77 -5.79 -14.26
N LYS A 120 3.67 -6.47 -14.95
CA LYS A 120 3.37 -7.71 -15.67
C LYS A 120 2.87 -8.79 -14.72
N VAL A 121 3.62 -9.07 -13.65
CA VAL A 121 3.25 -10.10 -12.67
C VAL A 121 1.90 -9.79 -12.00
N LEU A 122 1.67 -8.54 -11.60
CA LEU A 122 0.41 -8.14 -10.98
C LEU A 122 -0.79 -8.30 -11.93
N THR A 123 -0.65 -7.86 -13.18
CA THR A 123 -1.75 -7.93 -14.15
C THR A 123 -2.02 -9.35 -14.64
N GLU A 124 -0.99 -10.19 -14.79
CA GLU A 124 -1.14 -11.61 -15.10
C GLU A 124 -1.82 -12.36 -13.93
N ALA A 125 -1.43 -12.06 -12.69
CA ALA A 125 -2.08 -12.60 -11.50
C ALA A 125 -3.56 -12.18 -11.42
N ALA A 126 -3.87 -10.91 -11.71
CA ALA A 126 -5.24 -10.44 -11.76
C ALA A 126 -6.07 -11.16 -12.83
N LYS A 127 -5.53 -11.33 -14.05
CA LYS A 127 -6.18 -12.13 -15.10
C LYS A 127 -6.44 -13.57 -14.66
N GLY A 128 -5.47 -14.20 -13.98
CA GLY A 128 -5.59 -15.56 -13.45
C GLY A 128 -6.70 -15.72 -12.40
N THR A 129 -7.10 -14.62 -11.74
CA THR A 129 -8.20 -14.55 -10.77
C THR A 129 -9.47 -13.90 -11.34
N LYS A 130 -9.60 -13.82 -12.67
CA LYS A 130 -10.71 -13.17 -13.39
C LYS A 130 -10.90 -11.68 -13.02
N GLU A 131 -9.85 -11.05 -12.52
CA GLU A 131 -9.87 -9.65 -12.07
C GLU A 131 -10.87 -9.36 -10.94
N GLU A 132 -11.10 -10.34 -10.09
CA GLU A 132 -11.99 -10.22 -8.93
C GLU A 132 -11.24 -10.20 -7.60
N ALA A 133 -9.93 -10.54 -7.61
CA ALA A 133 -9.11 -10.61 -6.41
C ALA A 133 -8.14 -9.43 -6.29
N ILE A 134 -7.88 -9.02 -5.06
CA ILE A 134 -6.77 -8.09 -4.74
C ILE A 134 -5.46 -8.85 -4.85
N ILE A 135 -4.49 -8.30 -5.59
CA ILE A 135 -3.15 -8.88 -5.74
C ILE A 135 -2.14 -8.04 -4.99
N VAL A 136 -1.41 -8.67 -4.09
CA VAL A 136 -0.42 -8.02 -3.21
C VAL A 136 0.98 -8.39 -3.68
N GLY A 137 1.83 -7.41 -3.95
CA GLY A 137 3.24 -7.60 -4.22
C GLY A 137 4.03 -7.82 -2.92
N ALA A 138 4.96 -8.77 -2.94
CA ALA A 138 5.96 -8.90 -1.89
C ALA A 138 7.16 -8.01 -2.19
N THR A 139 7.74 -7.40 -1.15
CA THR A 139 9.01 -6.66 -1.22
C THR A 139 10.08 -7.36 -0.39
N GLU A 140 11.33 -7.06 -0.68
CA GLU A 140 12.47 -7.53 0.09
C GLU A 140 13.35 -6.37 0.57
N SER A 141 14.27 -6.65 1.48
CA SER A 141 15.27 -5.68 1.93
C SER A 141 16.27 -5.35 0.82
N SER A 142 16.89 -4.17 0.85
CA SER A 142 17.86 -3.71 -0.15
C SER A 142 19.09 -4.61 -0.27
N ASP A 143 19.41 -5.41 0.76
CA ASP A 143 20.45 -6.42 0.77
C ASP A 143 19.96 -7.81 0.28
N HIS A 144 18.70 -7.92 -0.16
CA HIS A 144 18.04 -9.15 -0.63
C HIS A 144 18.01 -10.29 0.40
N SER A 145 18.25 -10.03 1.67
CA SER A 145 18.35 -11.06 2.71
C SER A 145 17.00 -11.57 3.22
N SER A 146 15.96 -10.76 3.11
CA SER A 146 14.66 -11.06 3.71
C SER A 146 13.49 -10.42 3.00
N VAL A 147 12.35 -11.13 2.97
CA VAL A 147 11.05 -10.53 2.58
C VAL A 147 10.59 -9.60 3.69
N THR A 148 10.24 -8.37 3.34
CA THR A 148 9.92 -7.30 4.29
C THR A 148 8.42 -7.06 4.42
N TYR A 149 7.75 -6.76 3.31
CA TYR A 149 6.33 -6.45 3.26
C TYR A 149 5.61 -7.30 2.21
N GLY A 150 4.30 -7.41 2.34
CA GLY A 150 3.46 -8.17 1.43
C GLY A 150 2.13 -8.55 2.05
N GLY A 151 1.54 -9.63 1.56
CA GLY A 151 0.38 -10.27 2.15
C GLY A 151 0.72 -10.90 3.50
N ARG A 152 -0.27 -11.01 4.39
CA ARG A 152 -0.07 -11.60 5.72
C ARG A 152 -1.05 -12.76 5.93
N VAL A 153 -0.49 -13.89 6.37
CA VAL A 153 -1.25 -15.06 6.78
C VAL A 153 -1.47 -15.08 8.30
N LYS A 154 -2.13 -16.13 8.80
CA LYS A 154 -2.36 -16.32 10.24
C LYS A 154 -1.07 -16.08 11.07
N GLY A 155 -1.20 -15.29 12.12
CA GLY A 155 -0.05 -14.89 12.96
C GLY A 155 0.70 -13.65 12.46
N GLY A 156 0.26 -13.03 11.35
CA GLY A 156 0.88 -11.81 10.80
C GLY A 156 2.18 -12.06 10.02
N ILE A 157 2.43 -13.30 9.65
CA ILE A 157 3.63 -13.70 8.90
C ILE A 157 3.47 -13.30 7.44
N VAL A 158 4.51 -12.72 6.84
CA VAL A 158 4.61 -12.50 5.40
C VAL A 158 5.15 -13.78 4.75
N PRO A 159 4.37 -14.49 3.91
CA PRO A 159 4.83 -15.72 3.29
C PRO A 159 5.91 -15.43 2.24
N LYS A 160 6.91 -16.30 2.14
CA LYS A 160 7.92 -16.20 1.07
C LYS A 160 7.27 -16.52 -0.28
N PRO A 161 7.49 -15.70 -1.32
CA PRO A 161 7.08 -16.03 -2.68
C PRO A 161 7.63 -17.38 -3.13
N ASN A 162 6.81 -18.14 -3.88
CA ASN A 162 7.15 -19.52 -4.28
C ASN A 162 6.72 -19.85 -5.71
N GLY A 163 6.56 -18.86 -6.56
CA GLY A 163 6.13 -18.99 -7.95
C GLY A 163 4.60 -19.16 -8.12
N LYS A 164 3.82 -19.15 -7.04
CA LYS A 164 2.37 -19.31 -7.07
C LYS A 164 1.67 -18.22 -6.29
N LEU A 165 0.41 -17.96 -6.60
CA LEU A 165 -0.45 -17.10 -5.80
C LEU A 165 -0.68 -17.72 -4.41
N ILE A 166 -0.42 -16.95 -3.36
CA ILE A 166 -0.57 -17.37 -1.97
C ILE A 166 -1.77 -16.64 -1.35
N PRO A 167 -2.83 -17.35 -0.92
CA PRO A 167 -3.95 -16.72 -0.22
C PRO A 167 -3.48 -16.01 1.05
N VAL A 168 -3.99 -14.79 1.31
CA VAL A 168 -3.62 -13.98 2.47
C VAL A 168 -4.84 -13.48 3.21
N ASP A 169 -4.67 -13.14 4.49
CA ASP A 169 -5.74 -12.69 5.38
C ASP A 169 -5.90 -11.15 5.38
N TYR A 170 -4.80 -10.44 5.20
CA TYR A 170 -4.68 -9.00 5.06
C TYR A 170 -3.28 -8.67 4.51
N PHE A 171 -2.89 -7.42 4.39
CA PHE A 171 -1.63 -7.06 3.71
C PHE A 171 -1.07 -5.72 4.16
N ASN A 172 0.19 -5.45 3.80
CA ASN A 172 0.81 -4.14 3.84
C ASN A 172 0.59 -3.41 2.51
N GLY A 173 0.43 -2.09 2.57
CA GLY A 173 0.08 -1.23 1.44
C GLY A 173 1.21 -0.82 0.52
N ASN A 174 2.35 -1.54 0.47
CA ASN A 174 3.51 -1.14 -0.33
C ASN A 174 3.30 -1.30 -1.84
N ILE A 175 2.79 -2.45 -2.29
CA ILE A 175 2.43 -2.75 -3.68
C ILE A 175 1.12 -3.53 -3.64
N VAL A 176 0.00 -2.93 -4.02
CA VAL A 176 -1.30 -3.61 -3.97
C VAL A 176 -2.14 -3.22 -5.18
N LEU A 177 -2.45 -4.19 -6.04
CA LEU A 177 -3.35 -4.01 -7.17
C LEU A 177 -4.77 -4.39 -6.77
N ILE A 178 -5.67 -3.43 -6.82
CA ILE A 178 -7.07 -3.56 -6.41
C ILE A 178 -7.95 -3.42 -7.64
N PRO A 179 -8.71 -4.46 -8.03
CA PRO A 179 -9.63 -4.36 -9.16
C PRO A 179 -10.83 -3.48 -8.82
N GLN A 180 -11.42 -2.88 -9.86
CA GLN A 180 -12.62 -2.06 -9.80
C GLN A 180 -13.74 -2.72 -9.00
N SER A 181 -13.96 -4.03 -9.23
CA SER A 181 -14.98 -4.82 -8.51
C SER A 181 -14.78 -4.81 -7.00
N ALA A 182 -13.54 -4.94 -6.52
CA ALA A 182 -13.22 -4.85 -5.10
C ALA A 182 -13.43 -3.42 -4.56
N TYR A 183 -13.05 -2.39 -5.33
CA TYR A 183 -13.31 -1.00 -4.96
C TYR A 183 -14.81 -0.71 -4.82
N HIS A 184 -15.64 -1.18 -5.74
CA HIS A 184 -17.09 -0.99 -5.67
C HIS A 184 -17.73 -1.67 -4.44
N ILE A 185 -17.14 -2.78 -3.96
CA ILE A 185 -17.60 -3.47 -2.75
C ILE A 185 -17.14 -2.77 -1.47
N LEU A 186 -15.87 -2.34 -1.43
CA LEU A 186 -15.19 -1.90 -0.20
C LEU A 186 -15.14 -0.38 -0.05
N GLY A 187 -15.22 0.35 -1.17
CA GLY A 187 -14.92 1.77 -1.22
C GLY A 187 -13.44 2.06 -1.00
N ASN A 188 -13.15 3.28 -0.63
CA ASN A 188 -11.80 3.78 -0.33
C ASN A 188 -11.29 3.29 1.05
N LEU A 189 -10.06 3.64 1.40
CA LEU A 189 -9.51 3.54 2.76
C LEU A 189 -10.43 4.22 3.79
N ASP A 190 -10.38 3.79 5.04
CA ASP A 190 -11.10 4.51 6.09
C ASP A 190 -10.29 5.74 6.53
N TYR A 191 -10.84 6.93 6.27
CA TYR A 191 -10.23 8.23 6.60
C TYR A 191 -10.01 8.44 8.12
N TYR A 192 -10.64 7.61 8.97
CA TYR A 192 -10.44 7.64 10.42
C TYR A 192 -8.97 7.36 10.80
N PHE A 193 -8.31 6.46 10.09
CA PHE A 193 -6.90 6.18 10.30
C PHE A 193 -6.03 7.30 9.69
N THR A 194 -4.98 7.68 10.41
CA THR A 194 -4.09 8.75 9.94
C THR A 194 -2.89 8.18 9.17
N HIS A 195 -2.16 7.23 9.76
CA HIS A 195 -0.93 6.69 9.16
C HIS A 195 -0.98 5.18 9.00
N SER A 196 -0.81 4.44 10.08
CA SER A 196 -0.79 2.98 10.08
C SER A 196 -2.20 2.39 10.25
N LYS A 197 -2.35 1.11 9.96
CA LYS A 197 -3.57 0.30 10.14
C LYS A 197 -4.65 0.45 9.06
N GLY A 198 -4.60 1.46 8.21
CA GLY A 198 -5.59 1.60 7.13
C GLY A 198 -5.49 0.48 6.11
N ASP A 199 -4.29 0.05 5.77
CA ASP A 199 -4.01 -1.11 4.92
C ASP A 199 -4.51 -2.42 5.54
N PHE A 200 -4.27 -2.61 6.84
CA PHE A 200 -4.77 -3.77 7.59
C PHE A 200 -6.30 -3.76 7.69
N ASP A 201 -6.90 -2.60 7.98
CA ASP A 201 -8.35 -2.45 8.00
C ASP A 201 -8.96 -2.79 6.64
N TYR A 202 -8.34 -2.30 5.56
CA TYR A 202 -8.82 -2.56 4.19
C TYR A 202 -8.80 -4.06 3.86
N GLY A 203 -7.67 -4.74 4.10
CA GLY A 203 -7.55 -6.17 3.91
C GLY A 203 -8.53 -6.98 4.78
N MET A 204 -8.70 -6.60 6.05
CA MET A 204 -9.67 -7.26 6.94
C MET A 204 -11.12 -7.00 6.52
N ARG A 205 -11.44 -5.82 5.96
CA ARG A 205 -12.76 -5.55 5.35
C ARG A 205 -12.97 -6.40 4.12
N ALA A 206 -11.95 -6.51 3.25
CA ALA A 206 -11.98 -7.36 2.07
C ALA A 206 -12.29 -8.82 2.43
N LYS A 207 -11.57 -9.37 3.42
CA LYS A 207 -11.83 -10.73 3.92
C LYS A 207 -13.25 -10.91 4.43
N LYS A 208 -13.80 -9.95 5.20
CA LYS A 208 -15.18 -10.01 5.70
C LYS A 208 -16.23 -9.93 4.60
N ALA A 209 -15.93 -9.17 3.54
CA ALA A 209 -16.80 -9.03 2.37
C ALA A 209 -16.70 -10.21 1.37
N GLY A 210 -15.81 -11.18 1.62
CA GLY A 210 -15.60 -12.32 0.73
C GLY A 210 -14.75 -11.99 -0.51
N VAL A 211 -14.07 -10.82 -0.55
CA VAL A 211 -13.14 -10.46 -1.61
C VAL A 211 -11.85 -11.26 -1.43
N ALA A 212 -11.49 -12.06 -2.44
CA ALA A 212 -10.27 -12.85 -2.42
C ALA A 212 -9.03 -11.96 -2.47
N MET A 213 -7.97 -12.37 -1.75
CA MET A 213 -6.70 -11.65 -1.72
C MET A 213 -5.57 -12.66 -1.85
N TYR A 214 -4.61 -12.36 -2.75
CA TYR A 214 -3.45 -13.22 -2.96
C TYR A 214 -2.17 -12.40 -2.98
N GLN A 215 -1.12 -12.92 -2.36
CA GLN A 215 0.22 -12.44 -2.61
C GLN A 215 0.74 -13.04 -3.92
N ALA A 216 1.38 -12.22 -4.75
CA ALA A 216 2.06 -12.66 -5.97
C ALA A 216 3.18 -13.67 -5.67
N GLY A 217 3.45 -14.55 -6.63
CA GLY A 217 4.42 -15.62 -6.48
C GLY A 217 5.89 -15.19 -6.53
N GLU A 218 6.15 -13.90 -6.78
CA GLU A 218 7.48 -13.32 -6.93
C GLU A 218 7.65 -12.10 -6.02
N VAL A 219 8.91 -11.74 -5.73
CA VAL A 219 9.26 -10.45 -5.14
C VAL A 219 9.18 -9.38 -6.24
N LEU A 220 8.50 -8.27 -5.95
CA LEU A 220 8.18 -7.25 -6.95
C LEU A 220 8.90 -5.91 -6.73
N GLY A 221 9.73 -5.82 -5.71
CA GLY A 221 10.50 -4.62 -5.42
C GLY A 221 11.24 -4.67 -4.09
N GLU A 222 12.01 -3.63 -3.84
CA GLU A 222 12.78 -3.41 -2.61
C GLU A 222 12.08 -2.38 -1.73
N CYS A 223 12.01 -2.67 -0.44
CA CYS A 223 11.62 -1.72 0.60
C CYS A 223 12.14 -2.23 1.94
N ASP A 224 13.07 -1.52 2.57
CA ASP A 224 13.64 -1.92 3.85
C ASP A 224 12.60 -1.90 4.97
N ALA A 225 12.64 -2.92 5.82
CA ALA A 225 11.80 -2.97 7.00
C ALA A 225 12.18 -1.85 7.98
N HIS A 226 11.17 -1.22 8.59
CA HIS A 226 11.43 -0.32 9.70
C HIS A 226 12.03 -1.06 10.90
N ALA A 227 12.84 -0.35 11.70
CA ALA A 227 13.50 -0.92 12.88
C ALA A 227 12.50 -1.67 13.78
N THR A 228 12.89 -2.87 14.18
CA THR A 228 12.04 -3.85 14.89
C THR A 228 11.55 -3.40 16.27
N PHE A 229 12.10 -2.34 16.84
CA PHE A 229 11.75 -1.89 18.18
C PHE A 229 11.03 -0.54 18.19
N ASP A 230 9.75 -0.59 18.47
CA ASP A 230 8.93 0.62 18.59
C ASP A 230 9.38 1.50 19.75
N LYS A 231 9.83 2.71 19.46
CA LYS A 231 10.32 3.67 20.47
C LYS A 231 9.28 4.00 21.56
N TRP A 232 7.98 3.81 21.31
CA TRP A 232 6.90 4.07 22.26
C TRP A 232 6.83 3.03 23.40
N CYS A 233 7.43 1.86 23.24
CA CYS A 233 7.50 0.82 24.26
C CYS A 233 8.94 0.37 24.59
N ASN A 234 9.95 1.14 24.16
CA ASN A 234 11.35 0.86 24.48
C ASN A 234 11.67 1.36 25.91
N PRO A 235 12.16 0.48 26.83
CA PRO A 235 12.50 0.85 28.21
C PRO A 235 13.63 1.89 28.31
N ASP A 236 14.54 1.95 27.33
CA ASP A 236 15.64 2.91 27.30
C ASP A 236 15.18 4.35 26.96
N VAL A 237 13.92 4.50 26.52
CA VAL A 237 13.32 5.80 26.21
C VAL A 237 12.56 6.31 27.43
N PRO A 238 12.75 7.55 27.91
CA PRO A 238 12.01 8.12 29.02
C PRO A 238 10.48 8.09 28.80
N PHE A 239 9.71 7.83 29.86
CA PHE A 239 8.25 7.68 29.79
C PHE A 239 7.55 8.84 29.04
N SER A 240 7.92 10.09 29.34
CA SER A 240 7.33 11.26 28.68
C SER A 240 7.50 11.25 27.15
N LYS A 241 8.64 10.74 26.67
CA LYS A 241 8.90 10.56 25.23
C LYS A 241 8.11 9.38 24.67
N ARG A 242 8.07 8.23 25.42
CA ARG A 242 7.27 7.07 25.02
C ARG A 242 5.80 7.43 24.85
N TRP A 243 5.24 8.15 25.83
CA TRP A 243 3.85 8.62 25.80
C TRP A 243 3.55 9.49 24.57
N LYS A 244 4.41 10.46 24.30
CA LYS A 244 4.27 11.32 23.08
C LYS A 244 4.35 10.48 21.81
N MET A 245 5.30 9.54 21.73
CA MET A 245 5.47 8.67 20.56
C MET A 245 4.29 7.73 20.36
N MET A 246 3.73 7.17 21.43
CA MET A 246 2.55 6.30 21.37
C MET A 246 1.37 7.01 20.68
N HIS A 247 1.18 8.30 20.95
CA HIS A 247 0.06 9.06 20.40
C HIS A 247 0.31 9.67 19.02
N LYS A 248 1.53 9.55 18.47
CA LYS A 248 1.80 10.01 17.11
C LYS A 248 1.15 9.10 16.07
N PRO A 249 0.74 9.62 14.90
CA PRO A 249 0.17 8.81 13.81
C PRO A 249 1.03 7.61 13.41
N ASN A 250 2.35 7.81 13.34
CA ASN A 250 3.32 6.75 13.03
C ASN A 250 3.82 5.97 14.26
N GLY A 251 3.13 6.11 15.41
CA GLY A 251 3.39 5.33 16.62
C GLY A 251 2.37 4.19 16.79
N MET A 252 1.77 4.13 18.00
CA MET A 252 0.69 3.17 18.30
C MET A 252 -0.54 3.92 18.83
N PRO A 253 -1.20 4.79 18.01
CA PRO A 253 -2.27 5.65 18.50
C PRO A 253 -3.42 4.83 19.10
N PRO A 254 -3.70 4.96 20.42
CA PRO A 254 -4.62 4.07 21.11
C PRO A 254 -6.05 4.13 20.57
N LYS A 255 -6.52 5.31 20.15
CA LYS A 255 -7.86 5.49 19.59
C LYS A 255 -8.03 4.76 18.26
N GLU A 256 -7.06 4.87 17.35
CA GLU A 256 -7.12 4.19 16.06
C GLU A 256 -6.97 2.67 16.23
N THR A 257 -6.10 2.23 17.15
CA THR A 257 -5.98 0.81 17.49
C THR A 257 -7.28 0.27 18.07
N PHE A 258 -7.93 1.01 18.97
CA PHE A 258 -9.22 0.63 19.52
C PHE A 258 -10.30 0.52 18.44
N HIS A 259 -10.33 1.47 17.49
CA HIS A 259 -11.27 1.47 16.38
C HIS A 259 -11.10 0.22 15.50
N LEU A 260 -9.84 -0.10 15.11
CA LEU A 260 -9.53 -1.31 14.34
C LEU A 260 -9.97 -2.58 15.07
N GLU A 261 -9.54 -2.73 16.32
CA GLU A 261 -9.82 -3.92 17.14
C GLU A 261 -11.32 -4.11 17.38
N ARG A 262 -12.05 -3.02 17.66
CA ARG A 262 -13.50 -3.06 17.84
C ARG A 262 -14.21 -3.54 16.58
N ARG A 263 -13.78 -3.05 15.39
CA ARG A 263 -14.36 -3.43 14.10
C ARG A 263 -14.11 -4.89 13.74
N HIS A 264 -12.90 -5.39 14.04
CA HIS A 264 -12.46 -6.70 13.56
C HIS A 264 -12.47 -7.81 14.60
N LYS A 265 -12.29 -7.48 15.89
CA LYS A 265 -12.20 -8.47 16.99
C LYS A 265 -13.26 -8.28 18.06
N GLY A 266 -14.06 -7.21 17.98
CA GLY A 266 -15.14 -6.91 18.92
C GLY A 266 -14.70 -6.05 20.12
N LEU A 267 -15.70 -5.56 20.87
CA LEU A 267 -15.50 -4.56 21.93
C LEU A 267 -14.57 -5.05 23.05
N VAL A 268 -14.75 -6.29 23.49
CA VAL A 268 -13.97 -6.85 24.62
C VAL A 268 -12.48 -6.86 24.28
N MET A 269 -12.11 -7.37 23.09
CA MET A 269 -10.70 -7.39 22.65
C MET A 269 -10.15 -5.99 22.46
N ALA A 270 -10.96 -5.06 21.93
CA ALA A 270 -10.56 -3.66 21.81
C ALA A 270 -10.22 -3.03 23.17
N CYS A 271 -11.04 -3.29 24.21
CA CYS A 271 -10.77 -2.81 25.57
C CYS A 271 -9.48 -3.46 26.15
N VAL A 272 -9.32 -4.77 25.98
CA VAL A 272 -8.12 -5.50 26.46
C VAL A 272 -6.85 -4.94 25.80
N HIS A 273 -6.86 -4.76 24.47
CA HIS A 273 -5.70 -4.22 23.77
C HIS A 273 -5.46 -2.74 24.08
N PHE A 274 -6.51 -1.95 24.26
CA PHE A 274 -6.37 -0.56 24.69
C PHE A 274 -5.64 -0.44 26.03
N VAL A 275 -6.05 -1.23 27.03
CA VAL A 275 -5.35 -1.30 28.34
C VAL A 275 -3.93 -1.84 28.17
N SER A 276 -3.75 -2.90 27.40
CA SER A 276 -2.43 -3.52 27.17
C SER A 276 -1.42 -2.54 26.54
N ILE A 277 -1.84 -1.73 25.56
CA ILE A 277 -0.97 -0.71 24.95
C ILE A 277 -0.49 0.30 25.99
N HIS A 278 -1.38 0.79 26.83
CA HIS A 278 -1.01 1.72 27.90
C HIS A 278 -0.07 1.08 28.92
N LEU A 279 -0.36 -0.16 29.36
CA LEU A 279 0.52 -0.90 30.26
C LEU A 279 1.92 -1.14 29.66
N ARG A 280 2.02 -1.44 28.36
CA ARG A 280 3.31 -1.55 27.66
C ARG A 280 4.07 -0.22 27.63
N CYS A 281 3.38 0.88 27.45
CA CYS A 281 3.99 2.22 27.50
C CYS A 281 4.49 2.56 28.92
N PHE A 282 3.72 2.22 29.98
CA PHE A 282 4.09 2.48 31.37
C PHE A 282 5.21 1.55 31.86
N PHE A 283 5.11 0.26 31.55
CA PHE A 283 5.95 -0.81 32.10
C PHE A 283 6.57 -1.69 31.00
N PRO A 284 7.35 -1.14 30.07
CA PRO A 284 7.82 -1.87 28.88
C PRO A 284 8.69 -3.09 29.23
N VAL A 285 9.38 -3.08 30.37
CA VAL A 285 10.28 -4.17 30.83
C VAL A 285 9.55 -5.52 30.93
N PHE A 286 8.27 -5.54 31.26
CA PHE A 286 7.49 -6.78 31.35
C PHE A 286 7.26 -7.49 30.02
N TRP A 287 7.46 -6.80 28.90
CA TRP A 287 7.29 -7.36 27.54
C TRP A 287 8.61 -7.76 26.89
N LEU A 288 9.78 -7.26 27.36
CA LEU A 288 11.09 -7.60 26.78
C LEU A 288 11.43 -9.10 26.82
N LYS A 289 10.89 -9.84 27.78
CA LYS A 289 11.17 -11.28 27.95
C LYS A 289 10.36 -12.18 26.98
N ARG A 290 9.33 -11.65 26.32
CA ARG A 290 8.48 -12.42 25.40
C ARG A 290 9.02 -12.47 23.97
N ASP A 291 9.86 -11.51 23.58
CA ASP A 291 10.38 -11.41 22.21
C ASP A 291 11.74 -12.15 22.03
N LYS A 292 12.19 -12.91 23.04
CA LYS A 292 13.42 -13.71 22.99
C LYS A 292 13.19 -15.23 22.93
N GLY A 293 11.94 -15.63 22.60
CA GLY A 293 11.59 -17.03 22.45
C GLY A 293 11.13 -17.39 21.04
#